data_2002e04d940b945bb83c96ecf1e120fd
#
_entry.id   2002e04d940b945bb83c96ecf1e120fd
#
_cell.length_a   1.000
_cell.length_b   1.000
_cell.length_c   1.000
_cell.angle_alpha   90.00
_cell.angle_beta   90.00
_cell.angle_gamma   90.00
#
_symmetry.space_group_name_H-M   'P 1'
#
loop_
_entity.id
_entity.type
_entity.pdbx_description
1 polymer ?
#
loop_
_entity_poly.entity_id
_entity_poly.type
_entity_poly.pdbx_seq_one_letter_code
_entity_poly.pdbx_strand_id
1 'polypeptide(L)'
;MALPEFSLRQLLEAGVHFGHQTQRWDPLMEPYIYGSRNGIHIIDLTQTVPMLDQALNVVRETVAKGGSILFVGTKRQASSPIAEAAEKCAQYYMNHRWLGGTLTNWKTVSQSIQRLKSIDEQVASGSIEGLTKKERLGVEREHAKLKASFDGIAEMGGVPDLVFVVDVKKE
;
A
#
# COMPACT_ATOMS: atom_id res chain seq x y z
N MET A 1 0.74 22.29 -8.41
CA MET A 1 -0.51 21.50 -8.29
C MET A 1 -1.32 22.05 -7.12
N ALA A 2 -2.63 22.27 -7.30
CA ALA A 2 -3.52 22.55 -6.20
C ALA A 2 -3.71 21.28 -5.37
N LEU A 3 -3.77 21.40 -4.04
CA LEU A 3 -4.13 20.30 -3.17
C LEU A 3 -5.64 20.05 -3.25
N PRO A 4 -6.10 18.82 -3.05
CA PRO A 4 -7.52 18.55 -2.94
C PRO A 4 -8.09 19.27 -1.72
N GLU A 5 -9.18 20.00 -1.91
CA GLU A 5 -9.92 20.58 -0.79
C GLU A 5 -10.79 19.53 -0.13
N PHE A 6 -10.68 19.41 1.17
CA PHE A 6 -11.52 18.52 1.98
C PHE A 6 -11.95 19.24 3.26
N SER A 7 -13.13 18.90 3.74
CA SER A 7 -13.70 19.47 4.94
C SER A 7 -13.89 18.43 6.03
N LEU A 8 -13.90 18.86 7.29
CA LEU A 8 -14.24 18.02 8.44
C LEU A 8 -15.58 17.28 8.23
N ARG A 9 -16.55 17.94 7.61
CA ARG A 9 -17.86 17.34 7.31
C ARG A 9 -17.75 16.17 6.33
N GLN A 10 -16.94 16.29 5.27
CA GLN A 10 -16.71 15.20 4.32
C GLN A 10 -16.02 14.02 4.97
N LEU A 11 -15.04 14.25 5.86
CA LEU A 11 -14.41 13.18 6.62
C LEU A 11 -15.39 12.49 7.57
N LEU A 12 -16.29 13.25 8.18
CA LEU A 12 -17.34 12.70 9.04
C LEU A 12 -18.33 11.83 8.24
N GLU A 13 -18.78 12.30 7.08
CA GLU A 13 -19.65 11.58 6.15
C GLU A 13 -18.99 10.30 5.60
N ALA A 14 -17.68 10.33 5.36
CA ALA A 14 -16.89 9.16 4.97
C ALA A 14 -16.63 8.17 6.11
N GLY A 15 -17.03 8.50 7.35
CA GLY A 15 -16.87 7.62 8.51
C GLY A 15 -15.45 7.55 9.07
N VAL A 16 -14.58 8.50 8.74
CA VAL A 16 -13.16 8.51 9.20
C VAL A 16 -13.03 8.65 10.72
N HIS A 17 -14.08 9.18 11.38
CA HIS A 17 -14.13 9.34 12.84
C HIS A 17 -14.31 8.02 13.61
N PHE A 18 -14.72 6.93 12.96
CA PHE A 18 -14.86 5.64 13.62
C PHE A 18 -13.50 4.99 13.86
N GLY A 19 -13.16 4.82 15.13
CA GLY A 19 -11.99 4.08 15.57
C GLY A 19 -12.29 2.60 15.82
N HIS A 20 -11.45 1.95 16.59
CA HIS A 20 -11.63 0.57 17.03
C HIS A 20 -12.58 0.46 18.23
N GLN A 21 -13.06 -0.75 18.50
CA GLN A 21 -13.75 -1.05 19.74
C GLN A 21 -12.86 -0.72 20.95
N THR A 22 -13.47 -0.26 22.03
CA THR A 22 -12.73 0.16 23.25
C THR A 22 -11.80 -0.91 23.80
N GLN A 23 -12.13 -2.20 23.64
CA GLN A 23 -11.27 -3.31 24.06
C GLN A 23 -10.06 -3.56 23.15
N ARG A 24 -10.05 -3.02 21.94
CA ARG A 24 -8.99 -3.23 20.93
C ARG A 24 -8.19 -1.97 20.60
N TRP A 25 -8.30 -0.97 21.44
CA TRP A 25 -7.58 0.28 21.22
C TRP A 25 -6.07 0.13 21.41
N ASP A 26 -5.34 1.10 20.93
CA ASP A 26 -3.91 1.24 21.21
C ASP A 26 -3.72 2.44 22.13
N PRO A 27 -3.02 2.28 23.29
CA PRO A 27 -2.79 3.39 24.22
C PRO A 27 -2.09 4.60 23.59
N LEU A 28 -1.25 4.39 22.56
CA LEU A 28 -0.59 5.47 21.83
C LEU A 28 -1.57 6.35 21.04
N MET A 29 -2.80 5.87 20.81
CA MET A 29 -3.85 6.64 20.17
C MET A 29 -4.65 7.54 21.13
N GLU A 30 -4.41 7.46 22.43
CA GLU A 30 -5.15 8.23 23.43
C GLU A 30 -5.23 9.74 23.12
N PRO A 31 -4.15 10.42 22.70
CA PRO A 31 -4.18 11.85 22.38
C PRO A 31 -5.08 12.21 21.20
N TYR A 32 -5.40 11.24 20.34
CA TYR A 32 -6.18 11.41 19.11
C TYR A 32 -7.62 10.94 19.23
N ILE A 33 -8.02 10.47 20.42
CA ILE A 33 -9.37 9.97 20.68
C ILE A 33 -10.18 11.09 21.32
N TYR A 34 -11.28 11.46 20.65
CA TYR A 34 -12.25 12.43 21.19
C TYR A 34 -13.07 11.85 22.37
N GLY A 35 -13.42 10.56 22.28
CA GLY A 35 -14.24 9.87 23.28
C GLY A 35 -14.66 8.49 22.80
N SER A 36 -15.68 7.92 23.44
CA SER A 36 -16.25 6.64 23.01
C SER A 36 -17.79 6.71 22.98
N ARG A 37 -18.39 6.03 21.98
CA ARG A 37 -19.83 5.90 21.85
C ARG A 37 -20.17 4.46 21.45
N ASN A 38 -21.11 3.85 22.16
CA ASN A 38 -21.54 2.46 21.91
C ASN A 38 -20.37 1.46 21.88
N GLY A 39 -19.35 1.63 22.75
CA GLY A 39 -18.19 0.74 22.81
C GLY A 39 -17.19 0.92 21.66
N ILE A 40 -17.30 1.98 20.88
CA ILE A 40 -16.39 2.32 19.78
C ILE A 40 -15.73 3.67 20.11
N HIS A 41 -14.42 3.77 19.97
CA HIS A 41 -13.70 5.04 20.07
C HIS A 41 -14.02 5.94 18.88
N ILE A 42 -14.15 7.24 19.16
CA ILE A 42 -14.32 8.28 18.14
C ILE A 42 -13.01 9.05 18.03
N ILE A 43 -12.49 9.13 16.82
CA ILE A 43 -11.25 9.86 16.52
C ILE A 43 -11.55 11.35 16.41
N ASP A 44 -10.66 12.17 16.97
CA ASP A 44 -10.74 13.62 16.90
C ASP A 44 -10.35 14.14 15.51
N LEU A 45 -11.34 14.43 14.70
CA LEU A 45 -11.14 14.95 13.35
C LEU A 45 -10.55 16.37 13.33
N THR A 46 -10.65 17.13 14.41
CA THR A 46 -10.06 18.48 14.47
C THR A 46 -8.54 18.43 14.44
N GLN A 47 -7.96 17.34 14.92
CA GLN A 47 -6.53 17.05 14.80
C GLN A 47 -6.20 16.34 13.47
N THR A 48 -7.07 15.46 13.00
CA THR A 48 -6.86 14.70 11.76
C THR A 48 -6.78 15.61 10.54
N VAL A 49 -7.63 16.64 10.45
CA VAL A 49 -7.67 17.57 9.29
C VAL A 49 -6.30 18.25 9.06
N PRO A 50 -5.70 18.96 10.04
CA PRO A 50 -4.41 19.60 9.82
C PRO A 50 -3.27 18.60 9.58
N MET A 51 -3.32 17.42 10.21
CA MET A 51 -2.31 16.37 9.98
C MET A 51 -2.40 15.81 8.55
N LEU A 52 -3.61 15.63 8.03
CA LEU A 52 -3.81 15.20 6.65
C LEU A 52 -3.33 16.26 5.66
N ASP A 53 -3.60 17.54 5.92
CA ASP A 53 -3.10 18.63 5.09
C ASP A 53 -1.55 18.66 5.05
N GLN A 54 -0.90 18.48 6.19
CA GLN A 54 0.56 18.36 6.26
C GLN A 54 1.07 17.17 5.43
N ALA A 55 0.43 16.00 5.54
CA ALA A 55 0.79 14.82 4.76
C ALA A 55 0.63 15.07 3.25
N LEU A 56 -0.45 15.71 2.83
CA LEU A 56 -0.68 16.05 1.43
C LEU A 56 0.36 17.07 0.90
N ASN A 57 0.82 18.00 1.73
CA ASN A 57 1.89 18.92 1.37
C ASN A 57 3.21 18.18 1.13
N VAL A 58 3.56 17.20 1.99
CA VAL A 58 4.76 16.36 1.79
C VAL A 58 4.66 15.55 0.50
N VAL A 59 3.51 14.94 0.22
CA VAL A 59 3.26 14.23 -1.04
C VAL A 59 3.45 15.16 -2.23
N ARG A 60 2.85 16.36 -2.21
CA ARG A 60 2.98 17.35 -3.28
C ARG A 60 4.44 17.75 -3.53
N GLU A 61 5.21 17.99 -2.47
CA GLU A 61 6.62 18.37 -2.58
C GLU A 61 7.46 17.25 -3.16
N THR A 62 7.20 16.01 -2.75
CA THR A 62 7.90 14.82 -3.28
C THR A 62 7.63 14.66 -4.76
N VAL A 63 6.37 14.72 -5.19
CA VAL A 63 6.00 14.62 -6.61
C VAL A 63 6.54 15.79 -7.42
N ALA A 64 6.54 17.01 -6.87
CA ALA A 64 7.08 18.18 -7.56
C ALA A 64 8.59 18.07 -7.85
N LYS A 65 9.31 17.30 -7.04
CA LYS A 65 10.73 16.98 -7.24
C LYS A 65 10.96 15.79 -8.17
N GLY A 66 9.90 15.17 -8.68
CA GLY A 66 9.98 13.96 -9.49
C GLY A 66 10.20 12.68 -8.67
N GLY A 67 9.96 12.74 -7.35
CA GLY A 67 10.11 11.60 -6.45
C GLY A 67 9.00 10.56 -6.63
N SER A 68 9.32 9.32 -6.24
CA SER A 68 8.45 8.16 -6.29
C SER A 68 7.78 7.88 -4.94
N ILE A 69 6.55 7.37 -5.00
CA ILE A 69 5.76 7.05 -3.81
C ILE A 69 5.38 5.57 -3.82
N LEU A 70 5.57 4.92 -2.68
CA LEU A 70 5.08 3.56 -2.46
C LEU A 70 3.88 3.59 -1.50
N PHE A 71 2.74 3.14 -1.99
CA PHE A 71 1.54 2.95 -1.19
C PHE A 71 1.50 1.54 -0.59
N VAL A 72 1.34 1.45 0.73
CA VAL A 72 1.32 0.17 1.44
C VAL A 72 0.00 0.01 2.18
N GLY A 73 -0.68 -1.10 1.94
CA GLY A 73 -1.93 -1.40 2.61
C GLY A 73 -2.40 -2.82 2.35
N THR A 74 -2.00 -3.73 3.22
CA THR A 74 -2.32 -5.16 3.10
C THR A 74 -3.63 -5.55 3.78
N LYS A 75 -4.29 -4.62 4.45
CA LYS A 75 -5.61 -4.86 5.05
C LYS A 75 -6.63 -5.12 3.94
N ARG A 76 -7.44 -6.18 4.09
CA ARG A 76 -8.43 -6.60 3.10
C ARG A 76 -9.32 -5.44 2.58
N GLN A 77 -9.68 -4.52 3.47
CA GLN A 77 -10.51 -3.35 3.13
C GLN A 77 -9.74 -2.28 2.34
N ALA A 78 -8.42 -2.18 2.51
CA ALA A 78 -7.57 -1.17 1.88
C ALA A 78 -6.91 -1.68 0.58
N SER A 79 -6.76 -2.99 0.43
CA SER A 79 -5.98 -3.63 -0.63
C SER A 79 -6.39 -3.19 -2.04
N SER A 80 -7.68 -3.27 -2.38
CA SER A 80 -8.16 -2.87 -3.72
C SER A 80 -8.14 -1.36 -3.93
N PRO A 81 -8.66 -0.51 -3.00
CA PRO A 81 -8.60 0.94 -3.15
C PRO A 81 -7.18 1.49 -3.31
N ILE A 82 -6.20 0.91 -2.62
CA ILE A 82 -4.80 1.34 -2.72
C ILE A 82 -4.21 1.02 -4.09
N ALA A 83 -4.42 -0.20 -4.60
CA ALA A 83 -3.95 -0.57 -5.93
C ALA A 83 -4.55 0.35 -7.01
N GLU A 84 -5.87 0.52 -6.99
CA GLU A 84 -6.57 1.40 -7.94
C GLU A 84 -6.10 2.85 -7.87
N ALA A 85 -5.87 3.38 -6.66
CA ALA A 85 -5.39 4.74 -6.49
C ALA A 85 -3.95 4.91 -6.98
N ALA A 86 -3.07 3.96 -6.67
CA ALA A 86 -1.68 3.99 -7.09
C ALA A 86 -1.55 3.88 -8.63
N GLU A 87 -2.30 2.98 -9.26
CA GLU A 87 -2.35 2.84 -10.72
C GLU A 87 -2.83 4.13 -11.41
N LYS A 88 -3.88 4.77 -10.89
CA LYS A 88 -4.40 6.05 -11.42
C LYS A 88 -3.37 7.19 -11.40
N CYS A 89 -2.44 7.18 -10.45
CA CYS A 89 -1.40 8.20 -10.36
C CYS A 89 -0.03 7.71 -10.83
N ALA A 90 0.04 6.52 -11.46
CA ALA A 90 1.27 5.90 -11.95
C ALA A 90 2.36 5.80 -10.86
N GLN A 91 1.95 5.43 -9.66
CA GLN A 91 2.83 5.20 -8.52
C GLN A 91 2.80 3.73 -8.09
N TYR A 92 3.66 3.36 -7.17
CA TYR A 92 3.89 1.98 -6.77
C TYR A 92 3.02 1.59 -5.57
N TYR A 93 2.69 0.29 -5.44
CA TYR A 93 1.90 -0.19 -4.33
C TYR A 93 2.31 -1.60 -3.87
N MET A 94 2.03 -1.89 -2.58
CA MET A 94 2.05 -3.23 -2.00
C MET A 94 0.75 -3.45 -1.23
N ASN A 95 -0.11 -4.30 -1.77
CA ASN A 95 -1.47 -4.50 -1.27
C ASN A 95 -1.77 -5.94 -0.82
N HIS A 96 -0.81 -6.86 -0.93
CA HIS A 96 -1.00 -8.26 -0.55
C HIS A 96 -0.27 -8.59 0.76
N ARG A 97 1.03 -8.39 0.82
CA ARG A 97 1.83 -8.66 2.01
C ARG A 97 3.06 -7.76 2.05
N TRP A 98 3.24 -7.08 3.17
CA TRP A 98 4.49 -6.38 3.46
C TRP A 98 5.55 -7.40 3.87
N LEU A 99 6.58 -7.55 3.09
CA LEU A 99 7.67 -8.49 3.37
C LEU A 99 8.71 -7.81 4.26
N GLY A 100 9.18 -8.52 5.29
CA GLY A 100 10.30 -8.04 6.09
C GLY A 100 11.53 -7.79 5.22
N GLY A 101 12.12 -6.60 5.35
CA GLY A 101 13.27 -6.21 4.55
C GLY A 101 12.95 -5.67 3.15
N THR A 102 11.70 -5.39 2.81
CA THR A 102 11.31 -4.88 1.47
C THR A 102 12.15 -3.67 1.04
N LEU A 103 12.40 -2.73 1.93
CA LEU A 103 13.21 -1.54 1.65
C LEU A 103 14.67 -1.71 2.07
N THR A 104 14.93 -2.33 3.21
CA THR A 104 16.27 -2.48 3.78
C THR A 104 17.11 -3.54 3.07
N ASN A 105 16.49 -4.52 2.44
CA ASN A 105 17.14 -5.57 1.63
C ASN A 105 16.65 -5.52 0.17
N TRP A 106 16.65 -4.34 -0.41
CA TRP A 106 16.18 -4.09 -1.78
C TRP A 106 16.89 -4.97 -2.83
N LYS A 107 18.16 -5.29 -2.61
CA LYS A 107 18.93 -6.19 -3.50
C LYS A 107 18.26 -7.55 -3.67
N THR A 108 17.78 -8.16 -2.59
CA THR A 108 17.07 -9.45 -2.64
C THR A 108 15.69 -9.31 -3.24
N VAL A 109 14.99 -8.22 -2.94
CA VAL A 109 13.67 -7.92 -3.51
C VAL A 109 13.77 -7.73 -5.02
N SER A 110 14.76 -6.98 -5.50
CA SER A 110 14.97 -6.77 -6.95
C SER A 110 15.30 -8.07 -7.69
N GLN A 111 16.01 -9.02 -7.07
CA GLN A 111 16.20 -10.35 -7.66
C GLN A 111 14.88 -11.12 -7.80
N SER A 112 13.99 -11.00 -6.83
CA SER A 112 12.65 -11.61 -6.91
C SER A 112 11.79 -10.96 -8.01
N ILE A 113 11.91 -9.65 -8.18
CA ILE A 113 11.25 -8.92 -9.28
C ILE A 113 11.82 -9.36 -10.63
N GLN A 114 13.14 -9.49 -10.76
CA GLN A 114 13.76 -10.01 -11.97
C GLN A 114 13.30 -11.43 -12.29
N ARG A 115 13.14 -12.28 -11.28
CA ARG A 115 12.59 -13.62 -11.45
C ARG A 115 11.15 -13.57 -11.96
N LEU A 116 10.31 -12.68 -11.43
CA LEU A 116 8.95 -12.46 -11.93
C LEU A 116 8.97 -12.08 -13.42
N LYS A 117 9.75 -11.07 -13.80
CA LYS A 117 9.89 -10.63 -15.20
C LYS A 117 10.39 -11.75 -16.12
N SER A 118 11.34 -12.55 -15.68
CA SER A 118 11.82 -13.72 -16.43
C SER A 118 10.71 -14.77 -16.67
N ILE A 119 9.84 -14.99 -15.68
CA ILE A 119 8.71 -15.90 -15.85
C ILE A 119 7.67 -15.29 -16.79
N ASP A 120 7.38 -14.00 -16.71
CA ASP A 120 6.48 -13.29 -17.62
C ASP A 120 6.95 -13.42 -19.09
N GLU A 121 8.25 -13.26 -19.33
CA GLU A 121 8.86 -13.47 -20.64
C GLU A 121 8.74 -14.92 -21.14
N GLN A 122 8.93 -15.91 -20.24
CA GLN A 122 8.78 -17.33 -20.58
C GLN A 122 7.31 -17.67 -20.94
N VAL A 123 6.35 -17.08 -20.22
CA VAL A 123 4.92 -17.22 -20.53
C VAL A 123 4.61 -16.58 -21.89
N ALA A 124 5.08 -15.37 -22.12
CA ALA A 124 4.83 -14.63 -23.36
C ALA A 124 5.46 -15.28 -24.60
N SER A 125 6.65 -15.90 -24.45
CA SER A 125 7.34 -16.60 -25.54
C SER A 125 6.82 -18.01 -25.82
N GLY A 126 5.88 -18.54 -25.03
CA GLY A 126 5.38 -19.91 -25.16
C GLY A 126 6.38 -21.00 -24.72
N SER A 127 7.52 -20.63 -24.14
CA SER A 127 8.56 -21.58 -23.71
C SER A 127 8.05 -22.58 -22.67
N ILE A 128 6.96 -22.27 -22.00
CA ILE A 128 6.31 -23.11 -20.99
C ILE A 128 5.53 -24.28 -21.61
N GLU A 129 5.15 -24.18 -22.88
CA GLU A 129 4.35 -25.21 -23.55
C GLU A 129 5.10 -26.54 -23.77
N GLY A 130 6.45 -26.48 -23.84
CA GLY A 130 7.31 -27.64 -23.93
C GLY A 130 7.55 -28.41 -22.62
N LEU A 131 7.12 -27.86 -21.47
CA LEU A 131 7.28 -28.46 -20.17
C LEU A 131 6.23 -29.53 -19.87
N THR A 132 6.58 -30.47 -18.99
CA THR A 132 5.61 -31.44 -18.49
C THR A 132 4.49 -30.72 -17.70
N LYS A 133 3.30 -31.32 -17.65
CA LYS A 133 2.16 -30.75 -16.91
C LYS A 133 2.49 -30.38 -15.44
N LYS A 134 3.32 -31.20 -14.79
CA LYS A 134 3.76 -30.96 -13.40
C LYS A 134 4.66 -29.73 -13.29
N GLU A 135 5.62 -29.60 -14.19
CA GLU A 135 6.55 -28.45 -14.22
C GLU A 135 5.80 -27.15 -14.55
N ARG A 136 4.93 -27.18 -15.55
CA ARG A 136 4.10 -26.03 -15.90
C ARG A 136 3.25 -25.55 -14.73
N LEU A 137 2.59 -26.46 -14.02
CA LEU A 137 1.82 -26.10 -12.83
C LEU A 137 2.71 -25.54 -11.71
N GLY A 138 3.96 -25.99 -11.60
CA GLY A 138 4.97 -25.43 -10.67
C GLY A 138 5.30 -23.99 -11.00
N VAL A 139 5.59 -23.69 -12.28
CA VAL A 139 5.90 -22.33 -12.75
C VAL A 139 4.66 -21.41 -12.61
N GLU A 140 3.47 -21.87 -12.96
CA GLU A 140 2.22 -21.10 -12.81
C GLU A 140 1.97 -20.70 -11.34
N ARG A 141 2.21 -21.61 -10.39
CA ARG A 141 2.08 -21.31 -8.94
C ARG A 141 3.13 -20.34 -8.44
N GLU A 142 4.38 -20.50 -8.89
CA GLU A 142 5.47 -19.57 -8.57
C GLU A 142 5.15 -18.17 -9.12
N HIS A 143 4.75 -18.09 -10.38
CA HIS A 143 4.33 -16.86 -11.03
C HIS A 143 3.22 -16.15 -10.26
N ALA A 144 2.12 -16.84 -9.97
CA ALA A 144 0.99 -16.28 -9.23
C ALA A 144 1.41 -15.74 -7.86
N LYS A 145 2.31 -16.45 -7.15
CA LYS A 145 2.82 -16.02 -5.85
C LYS A 145 3.69 -14.77 -5.95
N LEU A 146 4.62 -14.73 -6.92
CA LEU A 146 5.50 -13.59 -7.14
C LEU A 146 4.69 -12.37 -7.61
N LYS A 147 3.77 -12.57 -8.54
CA LYS A 147 2.91 -11.52 -9.06
C LYS A 147 2.08 -10.89 -7.95
N ALA A 148 1.41 -11.69 -7.12
CA ALA A 148 0.64 -11.18 -5.99
C ALA A 148 1.47 -10.34 -5.02
N SER A 149 2.77 -10.61 -4.87
CA SER A 149 3.64 -9.92 -3.91
C SER A 149 4.37 -8.71 -4.49
N PHE A 150 4.70 -8.73 -5.78
CA PHE A 150 5.64 -7.78 -6.38
C PHE A 150 5.10 -7.02 -7.60
N ASP A 151 3.90 -7.32 -8.10
CA ASP A 151 3.33 -6.69 -9.29
C ASP A 151 3.35 -5.16 -9.18
N GLY A 152 2.84 -4.62 -8.09
CA GLY A 152 2.77 -3.17 -7.85
C GLY A 152 4.12 -2.46 -7.68
N ILE A 153 5.22 -3.19 -7.54
CA ILE A 153 6.59 -2.63 -7.43
C ILE A 153 7.51 -3.14 -8.53
N ALA A 154 7.01 -3.87 -9.51
CA ALA A 154 7.81 -4.49 -10.57
C ALA A 154 8.61 -3.46 -11.38
N GLU A 155 8.06 -2.26 -11.58
CA GLU A 155 8.71 -1.16 -12.31
C GLU A 155 9.42 -0.15 -11.39
N MET A 156 9.46 -0.40 -10.08
CA MET A 156 10.17 0.45 -9.12
C MET A 156 11.67 0.20 -9.20
N GLY A 157 12.41 1.13 -9.78
CA GLY A 157 13.85 0.97 -10.04
C GLY A 157 14.75 1.03 -8.80
N GLY A 158 14.21 1.38 -7.63
CA GLY A 158 14.94 1.53 -6.37
C GLY A 158 14.04 1.73 -5.18
N VAL A 159 14.61 2.14 -4.06
CA VAL A 159 13.86 2.51 -2.85
C VAL A 159 13.06 3.79 -3.15
N PRO A 160 11.78 3.87 -2.79
CA PRO A 160 10.95 5.04 -3.04
C PRO A 160 11.36 6.22 -2.15
N ASP A 161 11.06 7.45 -2.59
CA ASP A 161 11.32 8.67 -1.83
C ASP A 161 10.33 8.89 -0.69
N LEU A 162 9.11 8.36 -0.84
CA LEU A 162 8.06 8.43 0.16
C LEU A 162 7.32 7.11 0.27
N VAL A 163 6.98 6.73 1.50
CA VAL A 163 6.12 5.57 1.78
C VAL A 163 4.85 6.06 2.45
N PHE A 164 3.71 5.72 1.86
CA PHE A 164 2.38 6.02 2.40
C PHE A 164 1.76 4.73 2.95
N VAL A 165 1.65 4.62 4.26
CA VAL A 165 1.19 3.39 4.93
C VAL A 165 -0.24 3.58 5.42
N VAL A 166 -1.12 2.65 5.04
CA VAL A 166 -2.50 2.56 5.51
C VAL A 166 -2.60 1.44 6.53
N ASP A 167 -3.02 1.75 7.76
CA ASP A 167 -3.06 0.83 8.90
C ASP A 167 -1.66 0.42 9.42
N VAL A 168 -0.95 1.40 9.97
CA VAL A 168 0.40 1.26 10.53
C VAL A 168 0.55 0.11 11.54
N LYS A 169 -0.53 -0.26 12.26
CA LYS A 169 -0.48 -1.36 13.23
C LYS A 169 -0.40 -2.73 12.57
N LYS A 170 -0.81 -2.84 11.31
CA LYS A 170 -0.81 -4.09 10.58
C LYS A 170 0.47 -4.30 9.78
N GLU A 171 1.05 -3.21 9.26
CA GLU A 171 2.29 -3.19 8.48
C GLU A 171 3.51 -2.99 9.38
#